data_6812ee96c028357bf8637f3a06111f35
#
_entry.id   6812ee96c028357bf8637f3a06111f35
#
_cell.length_a   1.000
_cell.length_b   1.000
_cell.length_c   1.000
_cell.angle_alpha   90.00
_cell.angle_beta   90.00
_cell.angle_gamma   90.00
#
_symmetry.space_group_name_H-M   'P 1'
#
loop_
_entity.id
_entity.type
_entity.pdbx_description
1 polymer ?
#
loop_
_entity_poly.entity_id
_entity_poly.type
_entity_poly.pdbx_seq_one_letter_code
_entity_poly.pdbx_strand_id
1 'polypeptide(L)'
;MKRILYFTGYRMVAQEWSGHKLASSVYFEPDEQGLDLFSAYLRSFRDEPVRLLVDLIEEEFRQIKIPLLRGSDRSAILKRNYTKYFRTSEYKYAVSQSVEKKARKEEKLLLIGL
;
A
#
# COMPACT_ATOMS: atom_id res chain seq x y z
N MET A 1 2.75 -18.96 10.91
CA MET A 1 3.49 -18.70 9.67
C MET A 1 3.05 -17.37 9.08
N LYS A 2 3.99 -16.54 8.68
CA LYS A 2 3.70 -15.23 8.06
C LYS A 2 3.78 -15.34 6.56
N ARG A 3 2.81 -14.74 5.85
CA ARG A 3 2.81 -14.63 4.40
C ARG A 3 3.06 -13.21 3.97
N ILE A 4 3.99 -13.05 3.03
CA ILE A 4 4.32 -11.78 2.43
C ILE A 4 4.14 -11.91 0.92
N LEU A 5 3.34 -11.03 0.35
CA LEU A 5 3.19 -10.89 -1.09
C LEU A 5 4.02 -9.69 -1.54
N TYR A 6 4.93 -9.91 -2.45
CA TYR A 6 5.81 -8.89 -2.97
C TYR A 6 5.53 -8.66 -4.45
N PHE A 7 5.10 -7.45 -4.78
CA PHE A 7 4.79 -7.04 -6.15
C PHE A 7 5.84 -6.07 -6.65
N THR A 8 6.47 -6.44 -7.75
CA THR A 8 7.31 -5.51 -8.53
C THR A 8 6.63 -5.23 -9.86
N GLY A 9 7.19 -4.33 -10.67
CA GLY A 9 6.70 -4.09 -12.03
C GLY A 9 6.80 -5.31 -12.95
N TYR A 10 7.52 -6.36 -12.55
CA TYR A 10 7.81 -7.53 -13.38
C TYR A 10 7.35 -8.85 -12.79
N ARG A 11 7.14 -8.92 -11.48
CA ARG A 11 6.85 -10.19 -10.80
C ARG A 11 5.94 -10.03 -9.61
N MET A 12 5.23 -11.11 -9.33
CA MET A 12 4.53 -11.32 -8.07
C MET A 12 5.21 -12.49 -7.36
N VAL A 13 5.58 -12.29 -6.11
CA VAL A 13 6.25 -13.32 -5.30
C VAL A 13 5.45 -13.53 -4.03
N ALA A 14 5.16 -14.79 -3.69
CA ALA A 14 4.54 -15.14 -2.43
C ALA A 14 5.57 -15.86 -1.55
N GLN A 15 5.82 -15.32 -0.37
CA GLN A 15 6.78 -15.89 0.57
C GLN A 15 6.07 -16.32 1.85
N GLU A 16 6.44 -17.48 2.34
CA GLU A 16 6.00 -17.99 3.64
C GLU A 16 7.18 -18.04 4.59
N TRP A 17 7.02 -17.42 5.75
CA TRP A 17 8.06 -17.31 6.76
C TRP A 17 7.64 -17.99 8.04
N SER A 18 8.52 -18.84 8.60
CA SER A 18 8.41 -19.42 9.92
C SER A 18 9.42 -18.74 10.84
N GLY A 19 8.95 -17.80 11.67
CA GLY A 19 9.86 -16.96 12.46
C GLY A 19 10.74 -16.11 11.53
N HIS A 20 12.05 -16.32 11.59
CA HIS A 20 13.04 -15.63 10.77
C HIS A 20 13.54 -16.45 9.58
N LYS A 21 12.94 -17.62 9.33
CA LYS A 21 13.35 -18.52 8.25
C LYS A 21 12.33 -18.48 7.12
N LEU A 22 12.80 -18.34 5.90
CA LEU A 22 11.99 -18.46 4.71
C LEU A 22 11.64 -19.94 4.48
N ALA A 23 10.37 -20.28 4.61
CA ALA A 23 9.89 -21.65 4.43
C ALA A 23 9.61 -21.98 2.96
N SER A 24 9.03 -21.03 2.21
CA SER A 24 8.78 -21.21 0.79
C SER A 24 8.74 -19.86 0.05
N SER A 25 9.02 -19.91 -1.25
CA SER A 25 8.93 -18.75 -2.14
C SER A 25 8.38 -19.23 -3.48
N VAL A 26 7.29 -18.63 -3.92
CA VAL A 26 6.62 -18.96 -5.17
C VAL A 26 6.57 -17.74 -6.05
N TYR A 27 6.94 -17.88 -7.32
CA TYR A 27 6.93 -16.82 -8.32
C TYR A 27 5.73 -16.97 -9.23
N PHE A 28 5.08 -15.85 -9.54
CA PHE A 28 3.99 -15.78 -10.52
C PHE A 28 4.39 -14.83 -11.63
N GLU A 29 4.32 -15.28 -12.87
CA GLU A 29 4.63 -14.46 -14.02
C GLU A 29 3.53 -13.40 -14.24
N PRO A 30 3.87 -12.20 -14.75
CA PRO A 30 2.90 -11.13 -14.98
C PRO A 30 2.13 -11.32 -16.31
N ASP A 31 1.62 -12.52 -16.54
CA ASP A 31 0.80 -12.88 -17.68
C ASP A 31 -0.55 -13.43 -17.21
N GLU A 32 -1.43 -13.78 -18.13
CA GLU A 32 -2.76 -14.28 -17.81
C GLU A 32 -2.70 -15.58 -16.97
N GLN A 33 -1.84 -16.50 -17.36
CA GLN A 33 -1.66 -17.75 -16.62
C GLN A 33 -1.12 -17.49 -15.20
N GLY A 34 -0.14 -16.61 -15.07
CA GLY A 34 0.43 -16.25 -13.78
C GLY A 34 -0.60 -15.60 -12.86
N LEU A 35 -1.46 -14.75 -13.40
CA LEU A 35 -2.55 -14.13 -12.65
C LEU A 35 -3.58 -15.16 -12.18
N ASP A 36 -3.92 -16.14 -13.02
CA ASP A 36 -4.83 -17.21 -12.64
C ASP A 36 -4.26 -18.08 -11.53
N LEU A 37 -2.98 -18.42 -11.60
CA LEU A 37 -2.28 -19.17 -10.56
C LEU A 37 -2.21 -18.38 -9.24
N PHE A 38 -1.95 -17.08 -9.33
CA PHE A 38 -1.93 -16.19 -8.18
C PHE A 38 -3.30 -16.10 -7.51
N SER A 39 -4.36 -15.97 -8.30
CA SER A 39 -5.73 -15.93 -7.79
C SER A 39 -6.10 -17.24 -7.09
N ALA A 40 -5.69 -18.38 -7.63
CA ALA A 40 -5.88 -19.68 -7.00
C ALA A 40 -5.11 -19.79 -5.68
N TYR A 41 -3.88 -19.29 -5.66
CA TYR A 41 -3.06 -19.22 -4.44
C TYR A 41 -3.75 -18.40 -3.34
N LEU A 42 -4.25 -17.21 -3.68
CA LEU A 42 -4.95 -16.36 -2.71
C LEU A 42 -6.21 -17.02 -2.17
N ARG A 43 -6.97 -17.71 -3.01
CA ARG A 43 -8.18 -18.40 -2.58
C ARG A 43 -7.91 -19.54 -1.60
N SER A 44 -6.74 -20.16 -1.67
CA SER A 44 -6.39 -21.24 -0.71
C SER A 44 -6.10 -20.72 0.69
N PHE A 45 -5.92 -19.40 0.87
CA PHE A 45 -5.62 -18.77 2.17
C PHE A 45 -6.62 -17.66 2.51
N ARG A 46 -7.87 -17.86 2.16
CA ARG A 46 -8.94 -16.85 2.22
C ARG A 46 -9.04 -16.11 3.56
N ASP A 47 -8.89 -16.81 4.67
CA ASP A 47 -9.12 -16.25 6.00
C ASP A 47 -7.83 -15.89 6.75
N GLU A 48 -6.69 -15.96 6.09
CA GLU A 48 -5.41 -15.65 6.71
C GLU A 48 -4.93 -14.25 6.32
N PRO A 49 -4.40 -13.48 7.29
CA PRO A 49 -3.82 -12.18 6.98
C PRO A 49 -2.54 -12.33 6.19
N VAL A 50 -2.34 -11.44 5.21
CA VAL A 50 -1.12 -11.35 4.43
C VAL A 50 -0.56 -9.94 4.50
N ARG A 51 0.76 -9.80 4.36
CA ARG A 51 1.43 -8.51 4.22
C ARG A 51 1.74 -8.28 2.76
N LEU A 52 1.45 -7.10 2.29
CA LEU A 52 1.70 -6.71 0.92
C LEU A 52 2.83 -5.70 0.86
N LEU A 53 3.88 -6.03 0.12
CA LEU A 53 4.95 -5.12 -0.23
C LEU A 53 4.84 -4.80 -1.72
N VAL A 54 4.85 -3.52 -2.06
CA VAL A 54 4.68 -3.07 -3.44
C VAL A 54 5.89 -2.21 -3.82
N ASP A 55 6.48 -2.54 -4.95
CA ASP A 55 7.59 -1.77 -5.55
C ASP A 55 7.31 -1.65 -7.05
N LEU A 56 6.57 -0.62 -7.42
CA LEU A 56 6.14 -0.36 -8.78
C LEU A 56 6.87 0.85 -9.35
N ILE A 57 7.09 0.86 -10.66
CA ILE A 57 7.78 1.95 -11.36
C ILE A 57 6.95 3.25 -11.28
N GLU A 58 5.63 3.14 -11.24
CA GLU A 58 4.70 4.27 -11.24
C GLU A 58 4.28 4.71 -9.84
N GLU A 59 5.14 4.51 -8.86
CA GLU A 59 4.89 5.00 -7.50
C GLU A 59 5.18 6.50 -7.41
N GLU A 60 4.27 7.23 -6.78
CA GLU A 60 4.46 8.64 -6.46
C GLU A 60 4.33 8.85 -4.95
N PHE A 61 5.25 9.63 -4.41
CA PHE A 61 5.26 9.98 -3.00
C PHE A 61 5.27 11.50 -2.85
N ARG A 62 4.43 12.02 -1.97
CA ARG A 62 4.40 13.46 -1.70
C ARG A 62 4.15 13.73 -0.23
N GLN A 63 4.98 14.58 0.35
CA GLN A 63 4.83 15.00 1.74
C GLN A 63 4.06 16.31 1.79
N ILE A 64 2.99 16.35 2.60
CA ILE A 64 2.17 17.53 2.79
C ILE A 64 1.92 17.78 4.26
N LYS A 65 1.52 19.02 4.58
CA LYS A 65 1.01 19.41 5.88
C LYS A 65 -0.42 19.87 5.73
N ILE A 66 -1.29 19.39 6.60
CA ILE A 66 -2.69 19.82 6.65
C ILE A 66 -3.01 20.34 8.04
N PRO A 67 -4.04 21.19 8.20
CA PRO A 67 -4.55 21.52 9.53
C PRO A 67 -4.97 20.25 10.26
N LEU A 68 -4.84 20.24 11.58
CA LEU A 68 -5.27 19.11 12.40
C LEU A 68 -6.80 19.05 12.42
N LEU A 69 -7.36 18.16 11.60
CA LEU A 69 -8.80 17.98 11.40
C LEU A 69 -9.20 16.55 11.72
N ARG A 70 -10.51 16.34 11.88
CA ARG A 70 -11.08 15.02 12.15
C ARG A 70 -12.29 14.79 11.25
N GLY A 71 -12.62 13.50 11.04
CA GLY A 71 -13.84 13.07 10.37
C GLY A 71 -13.94 13.55 8.92
N SER A 72 -15.09 14.09 8.56
CA SER A 72 -15.39 14.50 7.18
C SER A 72 -14.51 15.64 6.67
N ASP A 73 -14.08 16.54 7.53
CA ASP A 73 -13.21 17.66 7.16
C ASP A 73 -11.83 17.14 6.74
N ARG A 74 -11.28 16.20 7.50
CA ARG A 74 -10.01 15.56 7.16
C ARG A 74 -10.13 14.77 5.85
N SER A 75 -11.19 14.01 5.69
CA SER A 75 -11.44 13.23 4.46
C SER A 75 -11.58 14.13 3.23
N ALA A 76 -12.25 15.28 3.37
CA ALA A 76 -12.42 16.23 2.27
C ALA A 76 -11.08 16.83 1.83
N ILE A 77 -10.20 17.19 2.76
CA ILE A 77 -8.87 17.72 2.45
C ILE A 77 -7.99 16.65 1.80
N LEU A 78 -8.02 15.42 2.29
CA LEU A 78 -7.28 14.31 1.68
C LEU A 78 -7.74 14.06 0.25
N LYS A 79 -9.03 14.01 0.01
CA LYS A 79 -9.60 13.82 -1.33
C LYS A 79 -9.17 14.93 -2.29
N ARG A 80 -9.17 16.17 -1.83
CA ARG A 80 -8.72 17.33 -2.63
C ARG A 80 -7.24 17.19 -3.01
N ASN A 81 -6.40 16.79 -2.06
CA ASN A 81 -4.97 16.59 -2.32
C ASN A 81 -4.71 15.40 -3.26
N TYR A 82 -5.45 14.32 -3.13
CA TYR A 82 -5.36 13.20 -4.07
C TYR A 82 -5.71 13.64 -5.49
N THR A 83 -6.77 14.40 -5.67
CA THR A 83 -7.17 14.93 -6.98
C THR A 83 -6.13 15.87 -7.55
N LYS A 84 -5.50 16.68 -6.70
CA LYS A 84 -4.46 17.63 -7.12
C LYS A 84 -3.18 16.95 -7.57
N TYR A 85 -2.70 15.95 -6.81
CA TYR A 85 -1.38 15.36 -7.01
C TYR A 85 -1.37 14.01 -7.73
N PHE A 86 -2.44 13.22 -7.62
CA PHE A 86 -2.51 11.86 -8.14
C PHE A 86 -3.73 11.64 -9.04
N ARG A 87 -3.87 12.45 -10.07
CA ARG A 87 -5.04 12.39 -10.97
C ARG A 87 -5.18 11.05 -11.70
N THR A 88 -4.07 10.43 -12.05
CA THR A 88 -4.04 9.18 -12.83
C THR A 88 -3.81 7.93 -12.00
N SER A 89 -3.54 8.08 -10.71
CA SER A 89 -3.32 6.94 -9.83
C SER A 89 -4.63 6.29 -9.43
N GLU A 90 -4.73 4.97 -9.60
CA GLU A 90 -5.92 4.22 -9.19
C GLU A 90 -5.96 4.01 -7.68
N TYR A 91 -4.81 3.75 -7.06
CA TYR A 91 -4.68 3.52 -5.64
C TYR A 91 -3.97 4.67 -4.97
N LYS A 92 -4.60 5.23 -3.93
CA LYS A 92 -4.11 6.38 -3.21
C LYS A 92 -4.19 6.12 -1.72
N TYR A 93 -3.15 6.48 -1.00
CA TYR A 93 -3.05 6.21 0.42
C TYR A 93 -2.33 7.35 1.13
N ALA A 94 -2.72 7.63 2.37
CA ALA A 94 -2.08 8.65 3.19
C ALA A 94 -1.62 8.04 4.51
N VAL A 95 -0.37 8.32 4.88
CA VAL A 95 0.20 7.88 6.15
C VAL A 95 0.52 9.10 6.99
N SER A 96 -0.04 9.15 8.20
CA SER A 96 0.30 10.20 9.16
C SER A 96 1.71 9.99 9.67
N GLN A 97 2.57 10.98 9.48
CA GLN A 97 3.96 10.94 9.94
C GLN A 97 4.15 11.60 11.30
N SER A 98 3.47 12.71 11.53
CA SER A 98 3.55 13.43 12.80
C SER A 98 2.34 14.33 12.97
N VAL A 99 2.00 14.60 14.24
CA VAL A 99 0.89 15.49 14.61
C VAL A 99 1.41 16.50 15.61
N GLU A 100 1.26 17.80 15.30
CA GLU A 100 1.55 18.89 16.21
C GLU A 100 0.24 19.43 16.78
N LYS A 101 0.05 19.31 18.09
CA LYS A 101 -1.20 19.68 18.78
C LYS A 101 -1.16 21.05 19.42
N LYS A 102 0.03 21.63 19.67
CA LYS A 102 0.17 22.82 20.51
C LYS A 102 0.18 24.14 19.76
N ALA A 103 1.18 24.40 18.92
CA ALA A 103 1.37 25.71 18.28
C ALA A 103 0.56 25.85 16.99
N ARG A 104 0.91 25.09 15.96
CA ARG A 104 0.30 25.21 14.63
C ARG A 104 -0.92 24.32 14.43
N LYS A 105 -1.06 23.27 15.22
CA LYS A 105 -2.11 22.25 15.08
C LYS A 105 -2.15 21.71 13.65
N GLU A 106 -1.06 21.10 13.25
CA GLU A 106 -0.88 20.55 11.91
C GLU A 106 -0.61 19.04 11.96
N GLU A 107 -0.99 18.37 10.90
CA GLU A 107 -0.66 16.97 10.66
C GLU A 107 0.22 16.87 9.42
N LYS A 108 1.35 16.17 9.53
CA LYS A 108 2.25 15.89 8.42
C LYS A 108 1.94 14.51 7.85
N LEU A 109 1.66 14.47 6.56
CA LEU A 109 1.24 13.25 5.86
C LEU A 109 2.21 12.91 4.74
N LEU A 110 2.41 11.61 4.54
CA LEU A 110 3.00 11.08 3.33
C LEU A 110 1.86 10.55 2.45
N LEU A 111 1.68 11.16 1.30
CA LEU A 111 0.72 10.68 0.29
C LEU A 111 1.43 9.73 -0.65
N ILE A 112 0.78 8.61 -0.93
CA ILE A 112 1.29 7.55 -1.80
C ILE A 112 0.27 7.32 -2.90
N GLY A 113 0.73 7.37 -4.16
CA GLY A 113 -0.06 7.05 -5.33
C GLY A 113 0.56 5.89 -6.11
N LEU A 114 -0.28 4.94 -6.50
CA LEU A 114 0.12 3.76 -7.29
C LEU A 114 -0.64 3.70 -8.60
#